data_549824d0d072f25c5e8c4c53e8a1b1ba
#
_entry.id   549824d0d072f25c5e8c4c53e8a1b1ba
#
_cell.length_a   1.000
_cell.length_b   1.000
_cell.length_c   1.000
_cell.angle_alpha   90.00
_cell.angle_beta   90.00
_cell.angle_gamma   90.00
#
_symmetry.space_group_name_H-M   'P 1'
#
loop_
_entity.id
_entity.type
_entity.pdbx_description
1 polymer ?
#
loop_
_entity_poly.entity_id
_entity_poly.type
_entity_poly.pdbx_seq_one_letter_code
_entity_poly.pdbx_strand_id
1 'polypeptide(L)'
;RVEHENVLPFSFMRNDIIKIDGSFGEGGGQILRTALSLSAITKKPFEIYNIRASRKTPGLSPQHLQAVNATAQICNAEVIGNQLRSTDLKFYPGEIQAGTYHFNIGTAGSVSLVLQTIFYPLSLADKPSLITIIGGTHVTHSH
;
A
#
# COMPACT_ATOMS: atom_id res chain seq x y z
N ARG A 1 -20.68 -23.02 13.46
CA ARG A 1 -20.41 -22.61 13.13
C ARG A 1 -20.11 -22.25 13.11
N VAL A 2 -19.76 -22.54 12.96
CA VAL A 2 -19.44 -22.09 12.76
C VAL A 2 -19.12 -21.83 12.53
N GLU A 3 -19.19 -22.12 12.52
CA GLU A 3 -19.01 -21.86 12.13
C GLU A 3 -18.57 -21.59 11.90
N HIS A 4 -18.37 -22.12 12.06
CA HIS A 4 -18.00 -21.66 11.63
C HIS A 4 -17.12 -21.41 11.72
N GLU A 5 -16.62 -22.87 11.77
CA GLU A 5 -15.76 -22.36 12.02
C GLU A 5 -15.63 -21.20 11.81
N ASN A 6 -15.31 -20.97 12.28
CA ASN A 6 -15.54 -19.62 11.92
C ASN A 6 -14.31 -18.86 11.55
N VAL A 7 -14.28 -18.37 10.34
CA VAL A 7 -13.25 -17.44 9.90
C VAL A 7 -13.81 -16.05 10.12
N LEU A 8 -13.11 -15.25 10.94
CA LEU A 8 -13.54 -13.89 11.17
C LEU A 8 -13.16 -13.03 9.99
N PRO A 9 -14.10 -12.22 9.47
CA PRO A 9 -13.77 -11.32 8.36
C PRO A 9 -12.86 -10.21 8.82
N PHE A 10 -12.15 -9.59 7.89
CA PHE A 10 -11.28 -8.47 8.20
C PHE A 10 -12.03 -7.35 8.90
N SER A 11 -13.29 -7.14 8.53
CA SER A 11 -14.09 -6.10 9.16
C SER A 11 -14.22 -6.31 10.67
N PHE A 12 -14.18 -7.54 11.12
CA PHE A 12 -14.24 -7.85 12.54
C PHE A 12 -12.97 -7.41 13.26
N MET A 13 -11.85 -7.32 12.56
CA MET A 13 -10.55 -6.97 13.13
C MET A 13 -10.32 -5.47 13.25
N ARG A 14 -11.30 -4.67 12.93
CA ARG A 14 -11.15 -3.20 12.92
C ARG A 14 -10.76 -2.63 14.27
N ASN A 15 -11.10 -3.30 15.34
CA ASN A 15 -10.77 -2.82 16.68
C ASN A 15 -9.28 -2.82 16.95
N ASP A 16 -8.53 -3.61 16.17
CA ASP A 16 -7.09 -3.72 16.32
C ASP A 16 -6.33 -2.86 15.34
N ILE A 17 -7.04 -2.02 14.60
CA ILE A 17 -6.41 -1.22 13.55
C ILE A 17 -5.57 -0.10 14.17
N ILE A 18 -4.38 0.08 13.62
CA ILE A 18 -3.48 1.15 14.02
C ILE A 18 -3.91 2.42 13.29
N LYS A 19 -4.12 3.50 14.05
CA LYS A 19 -4.55 4.77 13.45
C LYS A 19 -3.40 5.74 13.39
N ILE A 20 -3.18 6.30 12.23
CA ILE A 20 -2.06 7.20 11.95
C ILE A 20 -2.60 8.52 11.45
N ASP A 21 -2.12 9.61 12.03
CA ASP A 21 -2.46 10.95 11.57
C ASP A 21 -1.49 11.33 10.44
N GLY A 22 -2.00 11.41 9.24
CA GLY A 22 -1.20 11.69 8.05
C GLY A 22 -0.78 13.15 7.90
N SER A 23 -1.22 14.01 8.82
CA SER A 23 -0.82 15.42 8.78
C SER A 23 0.56 15.66 9.37
N PHE A 24 1.12 14.68 10.07
CA PHE A 24 2.47 14.83 10.65
C PHE A 24 3.56 14.73 9.59
N GLY A 25 4.67 15.37 9.88
CA GLY A 25 5.87 15.28 9.07
C GLY A 25 5.75 16.03 7.75
N GLU A 26 6.28 15.44 6.71
CA GLU A 26 6.44 16.08 5.41
C GLU A 26 5.19 16.05 4.54
N GLY A 27 4.04 15.93 5.14
CA GLY A 27 2.80 15.93 4.40
C GLY A 27 2.27 14.55 4.07
N GLY A 28 2.77 13.53 4.71
CA GLY A 28 2.16 12.21 4.70
C GLY A 28 2.68 11.20 3.69
N GLY A 29 3.42 11.63 2.67
CA GLY A 29 3.89 10.69 1.66
C GLY A 29 4.82 9.63 2.21
N GLN A 30 5.80 10.04 2.98
CA GLN A 30 6.74 9.11 3.59
C GLN A 30 6.05 8.22 4.63
N ILE A 31 5.18 8.83 5.42
CA ILE A 31 4.43 8.09 6.44
C ILE A 31 3.57 7.02 5.79
N LEU A 32 2.90 7.37 4.70
CA LEU A 32 2.04 6.43 3.99
C LEU A 32 2.84 5.25 3.44
N ARG A 33 3.96 5.53 2.78
CA ARG A 33 4.77 4.46 2.18
C ARG A 33 5.34 3.53 3.25
N THR A 34 5.80 4.10 4.35
CA THR A 34 6.32 3.31 5.47
C THR A 34 5.21 2.44 6.07
N ALA A 35 4.02 3.02 6.26
CA ALA A 35 2.90 2.28 6.82
C ALA A 35 2.48 1.13 5.91
N LEU A 36 2.43 1.36 4.60
CA LEU A 36 2.08 0.33 3.64
C LEU A 36 3.06 -0.84 3.70
N SER A 37 4.35 -0.53 3.68
CA SER A 37 5.39 -1.54 3.68
C SER A 37 5.36 -2.35 4.97
N LEU A 38 5.27 -1.67 6.12
CA LEU A 38 5.23 -2.35 7.41
C LEU A 38 3.95 -3.16 7.59
N SER A 39 2.82 -2.64 7.10
CA SER A 39 1.57 -3.37 7.19
C SER A 39 1.64 -4.67 6.39
N ALA A 40 2.20 -4.62 5.19
CA ALA A 40 2.35 -5.81 4.38
C ALA A 40 3.25 -6.85 5.06
N ILE A 41 4.32 -6.39 5.70
CA ILE A 41 5.29 -7.28 6.36
C ILE A 41 4.71 -7.88 7.64
N THR A 42 4.08 -7.05 8.46
CA THR A 42 3.59 -7.47 9.78
C THR A 42 2.20 -8.06 9.74
N LYS A 43 1.50 -7.87 8.64
CA LYS A 43 0.09 -8.29 8.46
C LYS A 43 -0.84 -7.58 9.42
N LYS A 44 -0.47 -6.38 9.86
CA LYS A 44 -1.30 -5.58 10.74
C LYS A 44 -1.98 -4.48 9.95
N PRO A 45 -3.30 -4.35 10.07
CA PRO A 45 -4.01 -3.30 9.35
C PRO A 45 -3.73 -1.92 9.94
N PHE A 46 -3.91 -0.91 9.10
CA PHE A 46 -3.81 0.46 9.58
C PHE A 46 -4.84 1.35 8.89
N GLU A 47 -5.12 2.45 9.55
CA GLU A 47 -5.88 3.54 8.96
C GLU A 47 -5.03 4.79 9.04
N ILE A 48 -4.93 5.52 7.94
CA ILE A 48 -4.27 6.81 7.94
C ILE A 48 -5.31 7.86 7.57
N TYR A 49 -5.41 8.93 8.37
CA TYR A 49 -6.38 9.99 8.15
C TYR A 49 -5.66 11.32 8.06
N ASN A 50 -6.37 12.36 7.64
CA ASN A 50 -5.78 13.68 7.39
C ASN A 50 -4.63 13.64 6.38
N ILE A 51 -4.75 12.77 5.38
CA ILE A 51 -3.70 12.62 4.37
C ILE A 51 -3.52 13.94 3.65
N ARG A 52 -2.33 14.53 3.77
CA ARG A 52 -1.97 15.80 3.14
C ARG A 52 -3.00 16.89 3.38
N ALA A 53 -3.58 16.92 4.59
CA ALA A 53 -4.70 17.80 4.89
C ALA A 53 -4.34 19.28 4.76
N SER A 54 -3.09 19.65 5.03
CA SER A 54 -2.64 21.04 4.96
C SER A 54 -2.06 21.43 3.60
N ARG A 55 -2.06 20.50 2.64
CA ARG A 55 -1.55 20.79 1.31
C ARG A 55 -2.58 21.51 0.48
N LYS A 56 -2.09 22.19 -0.57
CA LYS A 56 -2.94 22.90 -1.50
C LYS A 56 -3.98 21.96 -2.13
N THR A 57 -3.58 20.73 -2.40
CA THR A 57 -4.45 19.70 -2.93
C THR A 57 -4.44 18.55 -1.94
N PRO A 58 -5.37 18.54 -0.98
CA PRO A 58 -5.36 17.50 0.04
C PRO A 58 -5.68 16.11 -0.50
N GLY A 59 -5.33 15.12 0.29
CA GLY A 59 -5.65 13.73 0.00
C GLY A 59 -4.61 13.04 -0.85
N LEU A 60 -4.91 11.82 -1.26
CA LEU A 60 -3.98 10.99 -2.02
C LEU A 60 -3.67 11.61 -3.37
N SER A 61 -2.40 11.80 -3.65
CA SER A 61 -1.94 12.19 -4.97
C SER A 61 -1.87 10.96 -5.87
N PRO A 62 -1.70 11.15 -7.19
CA PRO A 62 -1.56 9.98 -8.07
C PRO A 62 -0.44 9.04 -7.68
N GLN A 63 0.73 9.54 -7.27
CA GLN A 63 1.83 8.65 -6.87
C GLN A 63 1.51 7.91 -5.57
N HIS A 64 0.83 8.56 -4.64
CA HIS A 64 0.43 7.87 -3.40
C HIS A 64 -0.55 6.75 -3.69
N LEU A 65 -1.50 7.03 -4.56
CA LEU A 65 -2.50 6.03 -4.94
C LEU A 65 -1.85 4.83 -5.62
N GLN A 66 -0.86 5.08 -6.47
CA GLN A 66 -0.13 4.00 -7.13
C GLN A 66 0.61 3.12 -6.13
N ALA A 67 1.22 3.72 -5.12
CA ALA A 67 1.91 2.95 -4.07
C ALA A 67 0.91 2.10 -3.27
N VAL A 68 -0.26 2.66 -2.96
CA VAL A 68 -1.31 1.92 -2.25
C VAL A 68 -1.75 0.72 -3.07
N ASN A 69 -2.06 0.94 -4.34
CA ASN A 69 -2.59 -0.12 -5.19
C ASN A 69 -1.55 -1.21 -5.47
N ALA A 70 -0.29 -0.82 -5.67
CA ALA A 70 0.77 -1.80 -5.87
C ALA A 70 0.98 -2.67 -4.64
N THR A 71 1.00 -2.05 -3.46
CA THR A 71 1.17 -2.80 -2.22
C THR A 71 -0.02 -3.73 -1.98
N ALA A 72 -1.22 -3.25 -2.25
CA ALA A 72 -2.42 -4.09 -2.11
C ALA A 72 -2.35 -5.30 -3.02
N GLN A 73 -1.81 -5.12 -4.22
CA GLN A 73 -1.72 -6.22 -5.17
C GLN A 73 -0.76 -7.31 -4.73
N ILE A 74 0.39 -6.93 -4.17
CA ILE A 74 1.40 -7.93 -3.78
C ILE A 74 1.00 -8.70 -2.52
N CYS A 75 0.13 -8.17 -1.69
CA CYS A 75 -0.30 -8.86 -0.47
C CYS A 75 -1.80 -9.14 -0.46
N ASN A 76 -2.45 -8.96 -1.58
CA ASN A 76 -3.89 -9.24 -1.71
C ASN A 76 -4.68 -8.53 -0.61
N ALA A 77 -4.41 -7.26 -0.42
CA ALA A 77 -5.04 -6.49 0.64
C ALA A 77 -6.43 -6.04 0.26
N GLU A 78 -7.26 -5.85 1.29
CA GLU A 78 -8.53 -5.17 1.15
C GLU A 78 -8.30 -3.71 1.53
N VAL A 79 -8.73 -2.78 0.70
CA VAL A 79 -8.45 -1.36 0.89
C VAL A 79 -9.73 -0.56 0.78
N ILE A 80 -9.89 0.40 1.67
CA ILE A 80 -11.01 1.32 1.66
C ILE A 80 -10.45 2.73 1.54
N GLY A 81 -10.95 3.50 0.57
CA GLY A 81 -10.49 4.87 0.38
C GLY A 81 -9.33 5.02 -0.59
N ASN A 82 -9.04 3.99 -1.36
CA ASN A 82 -7.97 4.06 -2.36
C ASN A 82 -8.44 4.78 -3.62
N GLN A 83 -8.73 6.05 -3.45
CA GLN A 83 -9.20 6.92 -4.53
C GLN A 83 -8.41 8.20 -4.52
N LEU A 84 -8.30 8.81 -5.69
CA LEU A 84 -7.61 10.08 -5.83
C LEU A 84 -8.25 11.12 -4.90
N ARG A 85 -7.42 11.85 -4.18
CA ARG A 85 -7.84 12.91 -3.25
C ARG A 85 -8.49 12.41 -1.98
N SER A 86 -8.51 11.11 -1.74
CA SER A 86 -9.04 10.58 -0.49
C SER A 86 -8.16 11.03 0.67
N THR A 87 -8.77 11.50 1.74
CA THR A 87 -8.03 11.95 2.93
C THR A 87 -7.96 10.88 4.01
N ASP A 88 -8.63 9.77 3.79
CA ASP A 88 -8.69 8.68 4.76
C ASP A 88 -8.53 7.37 4.00
N LEU A 89 -7.68 6.50 4.52
CA LEU A 89 -7.37 5.23 3.88
C LEU A 89 -7.30 4.15 4.94
N LYS A 90 -7.98 3.04 4.69
CA LYS A 90 -7.89 1.85 5.53
C LYS A 90 -7.31 0.72 4.72
N PHE A 91 -6.32 0.06 5.28
CA PHE A 91 -5.56 -0.97 4.58
C PHE A 91 -5.52 -2.24 5.43
N TYR A 92 -6.07 -3.32 4.88
CA TYR A 92 -6.13 -4.62 5.56
C TYR A 92 -5.30 -5.61 4.77
N PRO A 93 -4.06 -5.86 5.19
CA PRO A 93 -3.15 -6.70 4.41
C PRO A 93 -3.51 -8.17 4.47
N GLY A 94 -3.23 -8.89 3.39
CA GLY A 94 -3.26 -10.34 3.38
C GLY A 94 -1.85 -10.89 3.34
N GLU A 95 -1.69 -12.07 2.76
CA GLU A 95 -0.38 -12.70 2.63
C GLU A 95 0.39 -12.13 1.46
N ILE A 96 1.67 -11.88 1.66
CA ILE A 96 2.55 -11.48 0.56
C ILE A 96 2.71 -12.67 -0.38
N GLN A 97 2.54 -12.41 -1.66
CA GLN A 97 2.62 -13.46 -2.67
C GLN A 97 3.72 -13.16 -3.66
N ALA A 98 4.66 -14.10 -3.78
CA ALA A 98 5.67 -14.02 -4.82
C ALA A 98 5.01 -14.31 -6.16
N GLY A 99 5.56 -13.71 -7.21
CA GLY A 99 5.02 -13.94 -8.53
C GLY A 99 5.54 -12.92 -9.53
N THR A 100 4.87 -12.84 -10.66
CA THR A 100 5.20 -11.89 -11.70
C THR A 100 4.20 -10.75 -11.67
N TYR A 101 4.72 -9.53 -11.52
CA TYR A 101 3.89 -8.34 -11.39
C TYR A 101 4.23 -7.34 -12.47
N HIS A 102 3.18 -6.72 -12.99
CA HIS A 102 3.31 -5.65 -13.98
C HIS A 102 2.59 -4.42 -13.47
N PHE A 103 3.31 -3.32 -13.36
CA PHE A 103 2.73 -2.07 -12.90
C PHE A 103 2.92 -1.01 -13.96
N ASN A 104 1.85 -0.33 -14.30
CA ASN A 104 1.90 0.79 -15.24
C ASN A 104 1.82 2.07 -14.41
N ILE A 105 2.96 2.78 -14.31
CA ILE A 105 3.10 3.93 -13.43
C ILE A 105 3.50 5.13 -14.28
N GLY A 106 2.90 6.29 -14.00
CA GLY A 106 2.97 7.44 -14.89
C GLY A 106 4.34 8.06 -15.09
N THR A 107 5.14 8.21 -14.02
CA THR A 107 6.40 8.95 -14.13
C THR A 107 7.54 8.17 -13.51
N ALA A 108 8.78 8.53 -13.90
CA ALA A 108 9.97 7.89 -13.35
C ALA A 108 10.07 8.08 -11.84
N GLY A 109 9.68 9.25 -11.33
CA GLY A 109 9.69 9.49 -9.89
C GLY A 109 8.72 8.57 -9.16
N SER A 110 7.55 8.37 -9.71
CA SER A 110 6.57 7.45 -9.15
C SER A 110 7.05 6.01 -9.18
N VAL A 111 7.79 5.62 -10.21
CA VAL A 111 8.39 4.27 -10.30
C VAL A 111 9.28 4.02 -9.09
N SER A 112 10.15 4.98 -8.78
CA SER A 112 11.07 4.85 -7.65
C SER A 112 10.31 4.70 -6.34
N LEU A 113 9.26 5.49 -6.13
CA LEU A 113 8.48 5.44 -4.90
C LEU A 113 7.74 4.12 -4.73
N VAL A 114 7.19 3.60 -5.82
CA VAL A 114 6.51 2.31 -5.77
C VAL A 114 7.50 1.20 -5.43
N LEU A 115 8.66 1.19 -6.10
CA LEU A 115 9.68 0.18 -5.83
C LEU A 115 10.12 0.20 -4.38
N GLN A 116 10.36 1.39 -3.82
CA GLN A 116 10.73 1.51 -2.42
C GLN A 116 9.69 0.90 -1.50
N THR A 117 8.42 1.05 -1.86
CA THR A 117 7.33 0.58 -1.01
C THR A 117 7.18 -0.93 -1.03
N ILE A 118 7.33 -1.56 -2.21
CA ILE A 118 7.04 -2.99 -2.34
C ILE A 118 8.29 -3.87 -2.26
N PHE A 119 9.47 -3.28 -2.32
CA PHE A 119 10.71 -4.07 -2.36
C PHE A 119 10.88 -4.93 -1.11
N TYR A 120 10.81 -4.34 0.06
CA TYR A 120 10.99 -5.08 1.31
C TYR A 120 9.95 -6.16 1.50
N PRO A 121 8.66 -5.87 1.36
CA PRO A 121 7.67 -6.93 1.50
C PRO A 121 7.94 -8.11 0.57
N LEU A 122 8.23 -7.84 -0.70
CA LEU A 122 8.46 -8.92 -1.65
C LEU A 122 9.75 -9.68 -1.37
N SER A 123 10.77 -8.99 -0.83
CA SER A 123 12.04 -9.65 -0.51
C SER A 123 11.90 -10.66 0.62
N LEU A 124 10.85 -10.54 1.42
CA LEU A 124 10.60 -11.47 2.52
C LEU A 124 9.69 -12.63 2.14
N ALA A 125 9.25 -12.68 0.89
CA ALA A 125 8.45 -13.79 0.41
C ALA A 125 9.32 -15.04 0.25
N ASP A 126 8.68 -16.21 0.24
CA ASP A 126 9.39 -17.48 0.14
C ASP A 126 10.11 -17.67 -1.19
N LYS A 127 9.63 -17.03 -2.22
CA LYS A 127 10.13 -17.22 -3.58
C LYS A 127 10.43 -15.87 -4.20
N PRO A 128 11.33 -15.83 -5.19
CA PRO A 128 11.60 -14.56 -5.87
C PRO A 128 10.40 -14.09 -6.69
N SER A 129 10.34 -12.80 -6.91
CA SER A 129 9.31 -12.16 -7.72
C SER A 129 9.95 -11.40 -8.85
N LEU A 130 9.26 -11.36 -9.98
CA LEU A 130 9.68 -10.56 -11.12
C LEU A 130 8.73 -9.37 -11.21
N ILE A 131 9.30 -8.18 -11.19
CA ILE A 131 8.52 -6.95 -11.23
C ILE A 131 8.89 -6.20 -12.51
N THR A 132 7.87 -5.89 -13.30
CA THR A 132 8.02 -5.04 -14.47
C THR A 132 7.23 -3.77 -14.22
N ILE A 133 7.91 -2.63 -14.26
CA ILE A 133 7.28 -1.35 -14.04
C ILE A 133 7.50 -0.48 -15.26
N ILE A 134 6.42 0.02 -15.81
CA ILE A 134 6.45 0.91 -16.96
C ILE A 134 6.08 2.29 -16.47
N GLY A 135 6.98 3.25 -16.62
CA GLY A 135 6.73 4.60 -16.15
C GLY A 135 7.34 5.61 -17.10
N GLY A 136 6.50 6.48 -17.62
CA GLY A 136 6.97 7.47 -18.59
C GLY A 136 7.57 6.78 -19.78
N THR A 137 8.87 7.02 -20.01
CA THR A 137 9.59 6.43 -21.13
C THR A 137 10.50 5.28 -20.71
N HIS A 138 10.41 4.86 -19.45
CA HIS A 138 11.32 3.85 -18.92
C HIS A 138 10.62 2.57 -18.57
N VAL A 139 11.34 1.46 -18.75
CA VAL A 139 10.89 0.15 -18.31
C VAL A 139 11.93 -0.37 -17.34
N THR A 140 11.50 -0.77 -16.16
CA THR A 140 12.37 -1.23 -15.10
C THR A 140 11.99 -2.64 -14.68
N HIS A 141 12.98 -3.50 -14.56
CA HIS A 141 12.80 -4.88 -14.11
C HIS A 141 13.53 -5.09 -12.79
N SER A 142 12.86 -5.84 -11.89
CA SER A 142 13.44 -6.12 -10.59
C SER A 142 12.83 -7.39 -10.01
N HIS A 143 13.59 -8.04 -9.11
CA HIS A 143 13.06 -9.19 -8.41
C HIS A 143 13.79 -9.45 -7.10
#